data_aab409feda65b574aae4cb88e1c310e7
#
_entry.id   aab409feda65b574aae4cb88e1c310e7
#
_cell.length_a   1.000
_cell.length_b   1.000
_cell.length_c   1.000
_cell.angle_alpha   90.00
_cell.angle_beta   90.00
_cell.angle_gamma   90.00
#
_symmetry.space_group_name_H-M   'P 1'
#
loop_
_entity.id
_entity.type
_entity.pdbx_description
1 polymer ?
#
loop_
_entity_poly.entity_id
_entity_poly.type
_entity_poly.pdbx_seq_one_letter_code
_entity_poly.pdbx_strand_id
1 'polypeptide(L)'
;MSELLARLQGDLNSARKSQDKAGTLLLSTVLSEVKNKKIELKRDPVDADVIDVLRKSIKRRRESIEMYTKGNRKDLADKETSEAAALEKYLPAQVSDDELRAAVRAAIAGGANQIGAVMGKVLPQFKGRADGGTINAIAREELSKQG
;
A
#
# COMPACT_ATOMS: atom_id res chain seq x y z
N MET A 1 14.75 14.08 4.02
CA MET A 1 14.75 13.11 2.91
C MET A 1 14.08 11.82 3.38
N SER A 2 13.29 11.19 2.53
CA SER A 2 12.62 9.94 2.86
C SER A 2 13.64 8.79 2.96
N GLU A 3 13.64 8.07 4.07
CA GLU A 3 14.47 6.88 4.24
C GLU A 3 14.04 5.77 3.29
N LEU A 4 12.72 5.64 3.05
CA LEU A 4 12.18 4.66 2.12
C LEU A 4 12.64 4.95 0.69
N LEU A 5 12.63 6.21 0.28
CA LEU A 5 13.14 6.62 -1.03
C LEU A 5 14.63 6.28 -1.17
N ALA A 6 15.43 6.57 -0.14
CA ALA A 6 16.85 6.24 -0.13
C ALA A 6 17.07 4.73 -0.23
N ARG A 7 16.25 3.93 0.42
CA ARG A 7 16.31 2.46 0.34
C ARG A 7 16.00 1.98 -1.07
N LEU A 8 14.97 2.52 -1.71
CA LEU A 8 14.64 2.19 -3.10
C LEU A 8 15.78 2.52 -4.06
N GLN A 9 16.41 3.68 -3.88
CA GLN A 9 17.55 4.10 -4.69
C GLN A 9 18.76 3.17 -4.50
N GLY A 10 19.03 2.80 -3.25
CA GLY A 10 20.11 1.87 -2.91
C GLY A 10 19.89 0.50 -3.50
N ASP A 11 18.65 0.00 -3.42
CA ASP A 11 18.28 -1.31 -3.98
C ASP A 11 18.37 -1.31 -5.51
N LEU A 12 18.03 -0.18 -6.17
CA LEU A 12 18.22 -0.04 -7.61
C LEU A 12 19.69 -0.14 -7.98
N ASN A 13 20.56 0.55 -7.25
CA ASN A 13 21.99 0.49 -7.49
C ASN A 13 22.52 -0.94 -7.29
N SER A 14 22.07 -1.64 -6.27
CA SER A 14 22.43 -3.04 -6.02
C SER A 14 21.95 -3.96 -7.14
N ALA A 15 20.74 -3.77 -7.64
CA ALA A 15 20.20 -4.55 -8.76
C ALA A 15 21.02 -4.34 -10.03
N ARG A 16 21.44 -3.11 -10.30
CA ARG A 16 22.31 -2.80 -11.45
C ARG A 16 23.65 -3.50 -11.34
N LYS A 17 24.27 -3.45 -10.16
CA LYS A 17 25.58 -4.08 -9.91
C LYS A 17 25.53 -5.60 -10.05
N SER A 18 24.45 -6.22 -9.60
CA SER A 18 24.27 -7.68 -9.69
C SER A 18 23.69 -8.13 -11.04
N GLN A 19 23.47 -7.19 -11.96
CA GLN A 19 22.89 -7.46 -13.29
C GLN A 19 21.49 -8.09 -13.20
N ASP A 20 20.75 -7.75 -12.17
CA ASP A 20 19.34 -8.13 -12.01
C ASP A 20 18.49 -7.22 -12.89
N LYS A 21 18.20 -7.66 -14.11
CA LYS A 21 17.45 -6.86 -15.09
C LYS A 21 16.02 -6.59 -14.65
N ALA A 22 15.35 -7.60 -14.12
CA ALA A 22 13.97 -7.48 -13.67
C ALA A 22 13.85 -6.50 -12.50
N GLY A 23 14.71 -6.63 -11.49
CA GLY A 23 14.75 -5.72 -10.36
C GLY A 23 15.10 -4.29 -10.76
N THR A 24 16.06 -4.14 -11.68
CA THR A 24 16.46 -2.82 -12.19
C THR A 24 15.29 -2.13 -12.88
N LEU A 25 14.57 -2.84 -13.74
CA LEU A 25 13.43 -2.27 -14.47
C LEU A 25 12.31 -1.89 -13.50
N LEU A 26 11.97 -2.79 -12.57
CA LEU A 26 10.91 -2.56 -11.59
C LEU A 26 11.18 -1.33 -10.74
N LEU A 27 12.38 -1.26 -10.14
CA LEU A 27 12.75 -0.16 -9.25
C LEU A 27 12.92 1.16 -10.01
N SER A 28 13.43 1.12 -11.24
CA SER A 28 13.51 2.31 -12.10
C SER A 28 12.12 2.88 -12.39
N THR A 29 11.17 2.01 -12.67
CA THR A 29 9.77 2.43 -12.94
C THR A 29 9.16 3.08 -11.71
N VAL A 30 9.31 2.46 -10.54
CA VAL A 30 8.77 3.00 -9.28
C VAL A 30 9.42 4.35 -8.95
N LEU A 31 10.74 4.46 -9.10
CA LEU A 31 11.45 5.71 -8.84
C LEU A 31 11.03 6.83 -9.80
N SER A 32 10.71 6.50 -11.05
CA SER A 32 10.14 7.47 -11.99
C SER A 32 8.77 7.96 -11.53
N GLU A 33 7.95 7.07 -11.00
CA GLU A 33 6.64 7.43 -10.44
C GLU A 33 6.79 8.33 -9.22
N VAL A 34 7.76 8.05 -8.34
CA VAL A 34 8.07 8.90 -7.18
C VAL A 34 8.53 10.30 -7.64
N LYS A 35 9.36 10.35 -8.67
CA LYS A 35 9.82 11.62 -9.26
C LYS A 35 8.64 12.43 -9.79
N ASN A 36 7.70 11.79 -10.48
CA ASN A 36 6.49 12.45 -10.95
C ASN A 36 5.65 12.97 -9.78
N LYS A 37 5.55 12.20 -8.71
CA LYS A 37 4.86 12.61 -7.49
C LYS A 37 5.51 13.84 -6.86
N LYS A 38 6.84 13.88 -6.83
CA LYS A 38 7.60 15.04 -6.34
C LYS A 38 7.25 16.31 -7.13
N ILE A 39 7.18 16.19 -8.45
CA ILE A 39 6.82 17.31 -9.32
C ILE A 39 5.41 17.79 -9.02
N GLU A 40 4.47 16.89 -8.88
CA GLU A 40 3.07 17.18 -8.55
C GLU A 40 2.94 17.88 -7.19
N LEU A 41 3.65 17.37 -6.17
CA LEU A 41 3.62 17.90 -4.82
C LEU A 41 4.37 19.23 -4.66
N LYS A 42 5.31 19.52 -5.55
CA LYS A 42 6.21 20.70 -5.49
C LYS A 42 7.03 20.73 -4.21
N ARG A 43 7.35 19.59 -3.66
CA ARG A 43 8.21 19.41 -2.49
C ARG A 43 8.85 18.03 -2.51
N ASP A 44 9.85 17.83 -1.67
CA ASP A 44 10.45 16.51 -1.53
C ASP A 44 9.45 15.51 -0.93
N PRO A 45 9.35 14.30 -1.49
CA PRO A 45 8.45 13.28 -0.94
C PRO A 45 8.93 12.82 0.44
N VAL A 46 7.97 12.61 1.33
CA VAL A 46 8.19 11.93 2.60
C VAL A 46 7.79 10.46 2.46
N ASP A 47 8.07 9.64 3.47
CA ASP A 47 7.77 8.20 3.40
C ASP A 47 6.29 7.92 3.06
N ALA A 48 5.35 8.69 3.60
CA ALA A 48 3.94 8.53 3.30
C ALA A 48 3.63 8.70 1.81
N ASP A 49 4.30 9.62 1.14
CA ASP A 49 4.12 9.83 -0.30
C ASP A 49 4.67 8.65 -1.10
N VAL A 50 5.82 8.12 -0.69
CA VAL A 50 6.44 6.96 -1.34
C VAL A 50 5.57 5.71 -1.14
N ILE A 51 5.03 5.52 0.05
CA ILE A 51 4.10 4.42 0.35
C ILE A 51 2.87 4.51 -0.55
N ASP A 52 2.32 5.70 -0.75
CA ASP A 52 1.17 5.91 -1.64
C ASP A 52 1.49 5.49 -3.08
N VAL A 53 2.65 5.88 -3.59
CA VAL A 53 3.11 5.47 -4.92
C VAL A 53 3.23 3.95 -5.02
N LEU A 54 3.85 3.32 -4.02
CA LEU A 54 4.00 1.86 -3.97
C LEU A 54 2.64 1.15 -3.96
N ARG A 55 1.70 1.63 -3.16
CA ARG A 55 0.36 1.03 -3.06
C ARG A 55 -0.40 1.11 -4.38
N LYS A 56 -0.32 2.24 -5.07
CA LYS A 56 -0.94 2.40 -6.39
C LYS A 56 -0.31 1.48 -7.42
N SER A 57 1.01 1.35 -7.38
CA SER A 57 1.74 0.45 -8.28
C SER A 57 1.35 -1.02 -8.04
N ILE A 58 1.26 -1.43 -6.79
CA ILE A 58 0.84 -2.79 -6.41
C ILE A 58 -0.60 -3.04 -6.86
N LYS A 59 -1.49 -2.09 -6.64
CA LYS A 59 -2.90 -2.22 -7.06
C LYS A 59 -3.03 -2.44 -8.55
N ARG A 60 -2.30 -1.66 -9.37
CA ARG A 60 -2.31 -1.84 -10.83
C ARG A 60 -1.82 -3.23 -11.22
N ARG A 61 -0.79 -3.74 -10.54
CA ARG A 61 -0.27 -5.08 -10.81
C ARG A 61 -1.27 -6.16 -10.44
N ARG A 62 -1.98 -6.01 -9.34
CA ARG A 62 -3.04 -6.95 -8.94
C ARG A 62 -4.18 -6.98 -9.97
N GLU A 63 -4.57 -5.83 -10.49
CA GLU A 63 -5.56 -5.73 -11.56
C GLU A 63 -5.07 -6.44 -12.83
N SER A 64 -3.80 -6.25 -13.18
CA SER A 64 -3.18 -6.94 -14.32
C SER A 64 -3.12 -8.45 -14.11
N ILE A 65 -2.79 -8.92 -12.90
CA ILE A 65 -2.77 -10.35 -12.55
C ILE A 65 -4.14 -10.96 -12.79
N GLU A 66 -5.19 -10.29 -12.35
CA GLU A 66 -6.56 -10.76 -12.53
C GLU A 66 -6.92 -10.87 -14.01
N MET A 67 -6.58 -9.85 -14.80
CA MET A 67 -6.83 -9.85 -16.25
C MET A 67 -6.06 -10.96 -16.97
N TYR A 68 -4.78 -11.12 -16.65
CA TYR A 68 -3.96 -12.17 -17.28
C TYR A 68 -4.41 -13.56 -16.87
N THR A 69 -4.85 -13.75 -15.64
CA THR A 69 -5.39 -15.02 -15.18
C THR A 69 -6.66 -15.39 -15.95
N LYS A 70 -7.57 -14.42 -16.14
CA LYS A 70 -8.79 -14.62 -16.92
C LYS A 70 -8.49 -14.91 -18.39
N GLY A 71 -7.42 -14.34 -18.92
CA GLY A 71 -7.00 -14.53 -20.31
C GLY A 71 -6.10 -15.76 -20.52
N ASN A 72 -5.93 -16.61 -19.50
CA ASN A 72 -5.06 -17.79 -19.55
C ASN A 72 -3.59 -17.47 -19.86
N ARG A 73 -3.12 -16.29 -19.46
CA ARG A 73 -1.73 -15.87 -19.62
C ARG A 73 -1.01 -15.97 -18.29
N LYS A 74 -0.85 -17.22 -17.82
CA LYS A 74 -0.19 -17.50 -16.55
C LYS A 74 1.24 -16.93 -16.47
N ASP A 75 1.97 -16.97 -17.57
CA ASP A 75 3.33 -16.41 -17.67
C ASP A 75 3.38 -14.93 -17.29
N LEU A 76 2.44 -14.14 -17.81
CA LEU A 76 2.34 -12.72 -17.51
C LEU A 76 1.78 -12.47 -16.11
N ALA A 77 0.81 -13.28 -15.67
CA ALA A 77 0.26 -13.19 -14.32
C ALA A 77 1.34 -13.47 -13.27
N ASP A 78 2.18 -14.48 -13.48
CA ASP A 78 3.26 -14.84 -12.56
C ASP A 78 4.31 -13.74 -12.47
N LYS A 79 4.64 -13.10 -13.59
CA LYS A 79 5.57 -11.96 -13.63
C LYS A 79 5.03 -10.80 -12.78
N GLU A 80 3.77 -10.42 -12.99
CA GLU A 80 3.14 -9.34 -12.23
C GLU A 80 3.03 -9.69 -10.74
N THR A 81 2.75 -10.95 -10.41
CA THR A 81 2.70 -11.42 -9.02
C THR A 81 4.06 -11.26 -8.34
N SER A 82 5.13 -11.65 -9.03
CA SER A 82 6.50 -11.50 -8.52
C SER A 82 6.85 -10.04 -8.29
N GLU A 83 6.48 -9.17 -9.22
CA GLU A 83 6.71 -7.71 -9.10
C GLU A 83 5.94 -7.12 -7.93
N ALA A 84 4.66 -7.47 -7.78
CA ALA A 84 3.84 -7.02 -6.65
C ALA A 84 4.44 -7.45 -5.31
N ALA A 85 4.87 -8.72 -5.20
CA ALA A 85 5.50 -9.24 -3.99
C ALA A 85 6.80 -8.50 -3.66
N ALA A 86 7.60 -8.17 -4.66
CA ALA A 86 8.84 -7.42 -4.46
C ALA A 86 8.57 -6.01 -3.91
N LEU A 87 7.52 -5.36 -4.38
CA LEU A 87 7.15 -4.02 -3.90
C LEU A 87 6.52 -4.05 -2.51
N GLU A 88 5.77 -5.09 -2.18
CA GLU A 88 5.13 -5.23 -0.87
C GLU A 88 6.14 -5.26 0.27
N LYS A 89 7.36 -5.72 0.02
CA LYS A 89 8.44 -5.75 1.02
C LYS A 89 8.85 -4.37 1.51
N TYR A 90 8.55 -3.33 0.75
CA TYR A 90 8.85 -1.94 1.13
C TYR A 90 7.76 -1.31 1.98
N LEU A 91 6.58 -1.90 2.02
CA LEU A 91 5.47 -1.37 2.82
C LEU A 91 5.65 -1.72 4.29
N PRO A 92 5.15 -0.86 5.20
CA PRO A 92 5.07 -1.22 6.61
C PRO A 92 4.28 -2.52 6.77
N ALA A 93 4.56 -3.27 7.83
CA ALA A 93 3.83 -4.50 8.13
C ALA A 93 2.33 -4.22 8.11
N GLN A 94 1.58 -5.02 7.35
CA GLN A 94 0.13 -4.86 7.29
C GLN A 94 -0.50 -5.21 8.63
N VAL A 95 -1.46 -4.40 9.03
CA VAL A 95 -2.25 -4.64 10.22
C VAL A 95 -3.30 -5.68 9.88
N SER A 96 -3.48 -6.69 10.75
CA SER A 96 -4.49 -7.71 10.54
C SER A 96 -5.90 -7.15 10.69
N ASP A 97 -6.87 -7.81 10.06
CA ASP A 97 -8.29 -7.43 10.23
C ASP A 97 -8.71 -7.49 11.70
N ASP A 98 -8.17 -8.44 12.46
CA ASP A 98 -8.45 -8.56 13.90
C ASP A 98 -7.97 -7.34 14.68
N GLU A 99 -6.80 -6.80 14.37
CA GLU A 99 -6.31 -5.57 14.99
C GLU A 99 -7.17 -4.36 14.62
N LEU A 100 -7.58 -4.26 13.36
CA LEU A 100 -8.46 -3.19 12.91
C LEU A 100 -9.83 -3.30 13.58
N ARG A 101 -10.37 -4.50 13.69
CA ARG A 101 -11.66 -4.75 14.34
C ARG A 101 -11.62 -4.39 15.82
N ALA A 102 -10.53 -4.74 16.50
CA ALA A 102 -10.33 -4.39 17.92
C ALA A 102 -10.30 -2.87 18.10
N ALA A 103 -9.61 -2.14 17.23
CA ALA A 103 -9.57 -0.68 17.29
C ALA A 103 -10.94 -0.05 17.02
N VAL A 104 -11.69 -0.58 16.06
CA VAL A 104 -13.04 -0.13 15.76
C VAL A 104 -13.96 -0.36 16.95
N ARG A 105 -13.93 -1.54 17.54
CA ARG A 105 -14.72 -1.86 18.74
C ARG A 105 -14.39 -0.96 19.90
N ALA A 106 -13.12 -0.66 20.12
CA ALA A 106 -12.69 0.28 21.17
C ALA A 106 -13.23 1.68 20.93
N ALA A 107 -13.24 2.15 19.68
CA ALA A 107 -13.81 3.46 19.34
C ALA A 107 -15.32 3.50 19.60
N ILE A 108 -16.03 2.44 19.25
CA ILE A 108 -17.48 2.32 19.50
C ILE A 108 -17.76 2.28 21.00
N ALA A 109 -16.99 1.51 21.76
CA ALA A 109 -17.11 1.43 23.22
C ALA A 109 -16.83 2.78 23.88
N GLY A 110 -15.98 3.61 23.27
CA GLY A 110 -15.68 4.96 23.73
C GLY A 110 -16.73 6.02 23.34
N GLY A 111 -17.82 5.61 22.69
CA GLY A 111 -18.93 6.50 22.36
C GLY A 111 -19.11 6.85 20.88
N ALA A 112 -18.22 6.39 20.01
CA ALA A 112 -18.35 6.64 18.58
C ALA A 112 -19.47 5.76 18.01
N ASN A 113 -20.58 6.37 17.60
CA ASN A 113 -21.77 5.63 17.16
C ASN A 113 -22.14 5.87 15.69
N GLN A 114 -21.31 6.59 14.97
CA GLN A 114 -21.49 6.87 13.54
C GLN A 114 -20.17 6.60 12.80
N ILE A 115 -20.29 6.29 11.52
CA ILE A 115 -19.14 5.95 10.69
C ILE A 115 -18.05 7.05 10.70
N GLY A 116 -18.44 8.31 10.59
CA GLY A 116 -17.50 9.42 10.59
C GLY A 116 -16.72 9.53 11.91
N ALA A 117 -17.38 9.32 13.04
CA ALA A 117 -16.75 9.36 14.37
C ALA A 117 -15.80 8.19 14.56
N VAL A 118 -16.18 6.99 14.13
CA VAL A 118 -15.31 5.80 14.19
C VAL A 118 -14.08 6.00 13.33
N MET A 119 -14.27 6.42 12.09
CA MET A 119 -13.14 6.64 11.16
C MET A 119 -12.20 7.73 11.69
N GLY A 120 -12.75 8.80 12.26
CA GLY A 120 -11.94 9.87 12.83
C GLY A 120 -11.03 9.42 13.96
N LYS A 121 -11.43 8.40 14.71
CA LYS A 121 -10.61 7.83 15.80
C LYS A 121 -9.66 6.75 15.32
N VAL A 122 -10.06 5.93 14.36
CA VAL A 122 -9.30 4.74 13.94
C VAL A 122 -8.28 5.05 12.86
N LEU A 123 -8.63 5.84 11.85
CA LEU A 123 -7.73 6.14 10.73
C LEU A 123 -6.35 6.66 11.17
N PRO A 124 -6.24 7.62 12.11
CA PRO A 124 -4.93 8.13 12.50
C PRO A 124 -4.03 7.07 13.15
N GLN A 125 -4.60 6.04 13.78
CA GLN A 125 -3.83 4.98 14.43
C GLN A 125 -3.10 4.10 13.42
N PHE A 126 -3.64 3.98 12.22
CA PHE A 126 -3.14 3.04 11.20
C PHE A 126 -2.70 3.75 9.91
N LYS A 127 -2.45 5.04 9.97
CA LYS A 127 -2.04 5.81 8.80
C LYS A 127 -0.78 5.20 8.16
N GLY A 128 -0.89 4.90 6.86
CA GLY A 128 0.19 4.26 6.11
C GLY A 128 0.33 2.75 6.36
N ARG A 129 -0.41 2.17 7.31
CA ARG A 129 -0.32 0.75 7.69
C ARG A 129 -1.54 -0.06 7.28
N ALA A 130 -2.66 0.59 7.04
CA ALA A 130 -3.89 -0.07 6.63
C ALA A 130 -4.63 0.79 5.62
N ASP A 131 -5.41 0.13 4.76
CA ASP A 131 -6.24 0.78 3.76
C ASP A 131 -7.49 1.36 4.41
N GLY A 132 -7.78 2.64 4.12
CA GLY A 132 -8.98 3.29 4.63
C GLY A 132 -10.28 2.60 4.23
N GLY A 133 -10.32 2.01 3.03
CA GLY A 133 -11.48 1.24 2.57
C GLY A 133 -11.73 -0.01 3.42
N THR A 134 -10.67 -0.72 3.81
CA THR A 134 -10.77 -1.89 4.68
C THR A 134 -11.27 -1.48 6.07
N ILE A 135 -10.73 -0.41 6.64
CA ILE A 135 -11.17 0.10 7.96
C ILE A 135 -12.64 0.50 7.89
N ASN A 136 -13.05 1.18 6.82
CA ASN A 136 -14.43 1.62 6.62
C ASN A 136 -15.40 0.42 6.58
N ALA A 137 -15.04 -0.64 5.84
CA ALA A 137 -15.86 -1.84 5.74
C ALA A 137 -16.04 -2.50 7.11
N ILE A 138 -14.95 -2.63 7.88
CA ILE A 138 -15.00 -3.20 9.24
C ILE A 138 -15.84 -2.31 10.16
N ALA A 139 -15.66 -0.98 10.07
CA ALA A 139 -16.40 -0.04 10.89
C ALA A 139 -17.91 -0.14 10.63
N ARG A 140 -18.32 -0.23 9.37
CA ARG A 140 -19.73 -0.38 8.99
C ARG A 140 -20.30 -1.70 9.50
N GLU A 141 -19.53 -2.77 9.38
CA GLU A 141 -19.93 -4.08 9.87
C GLU A 141 -20.15 -4.07 11.40
N GLU A 142 -19.19 -3.52 12.14
CA GLU A 142 -19.29 -3.47 13.61
C GLU A 142 -20.41 -2.52 14.08
N LEU A 143 -20.61 -1.40 13.40
CA LEU A 143 -21.71 -0.49 13.72
C LEU A 143 -23.07 -1.14 13.48
N SER A 144 -23.19 -1.97 12.45
CA SER A 144 -24.46 -2.68 12.16
C SER A 144 -24.84 -3.65 13.25
N LYS A 145 -23.87 -4.17 14.01
CA LYS A 145 -24.10 -5.08 15.12
C LYS A 145 -24.61 -4.36 16.39
N GLN A 146 -24.51 -3.05 16.43
CA GLN A 146 -24.92 -2.24 17.59
C GLN A 146 -26.41 -1.89 17.57
N GLY A 147 -27.02 -1.98 16.44
CA GLY A 147 -28.42 -1.67 16.26
C GLY A 147 -29.27 -2.90 16.13
#